data_8bebccc53a08e61cd14edaa3e0490dd1
#
_entry.id   8bebccc53a08e61cd14edaa3e0490dd1
#
_cell.length_a   1.000
_cell.length_b   1.000
_cell.length_c   1.000
_cell.angle_alpha   90.00
_cell.angle_beta   90.00
_cell.angle_gamma   90.00
#
_symmetry.space_group_name_H-M   'P 1'
#
loop_
_entity.id
_entity.type
_entity.pdbx_description
1 polymer ?
#
loop_
_entity_poly.entity_id
_entity_poly.type
_entity_poly.pdbx_seq_one_letter_code
_entity_poly.pdbx_strand_id
1 'polypeptide(L)'
;MNQPKFDEKRFALRMALRLPIVISGRSEDGAAWSEPTETDDISTSGTLFHLNQKVTVGDELYIRSHRPDGAAVEVTARVVRVAPAIFGTARIGVQILEPADGWLRLFVAWVADDNTTTSDEE
;
A
#
# COMPACT_ATOMS: atom_id res chain seq x y z
N MET A 1 16.26 23.12 -15.40
CA MET A 1 16.17 22.64 -15.18
C MET A 1 15.43 21.97 -14.79
N ASN A 2 14.94 21.69 -14.78
CA ASN A 2 14.41 21.17 -14.43
C ASN A 2 13.65 20.35 -14.17
N GLN A 3 13.35 20.18 -14.32
CA GLN A 3 12.43 19.24 -14.21
C GLN A 3 12.39 18.52 -12.99
N PRO A 4 12.79 19.06 -11.97
CA PRO A 4 12.79 18.45 -10.68
C PRO A 4 11.44 17.97 -10.20
N LYS A 5 10.37 18.66 -10.49
CA LYS A 5 9.09 18.18 -10.08
C LYS A 5 8.74 16.86 -10.61
N PHE A 6 9.01 16.65 -11.87
CA PHE A 6 8.73 15.41 -12.52
C PHE A 6 9.55 14.33 -11.90
N ASP A 7 10.79 14.65 -11.61
CA ASP A 7 11.67 13.68 -11.00
C ASP A 7 11.29 13.34 -9.58
N GLU A 8 10.73 14.30 -8.87
CA GLU A 8 10.26 14.04 -7.53
C GLU A 8 9.24 12.94 -7.50
N LYS A 9 8.36 12.92 -8.47
CA LYS A 9 7.37 11.90 -8.53
C LYS A 9 8.00 10.56 -8.76
N ARG A 10 9.02 10.50 -9.60
CA ARG A 10 9.70 9.27 -9.87
C ARG A 10 10.49 8.79 -8.72
N PHE A 11 11.05 9.75 -7.97
CA PHE A 11 11.91 9.39 -6.87
C PHE A 11 11.21 9.44 -5.53
N ALA A 12 9.90 9.34 -5.53
CA ALA A 12 9.18 9.22 -4.27
C ALA A 12 9.81 8.06 -3.50
N LEU A 13 10.01 8.27 -2.23
CA LEU A 13 10.64 7.27 -1.39
C LEU A 13 9.82 5.98 -1.43
N ARG A 14 10.48 4.89 -1.77
CA ARG A 14 9.81 3.61 -1.95
C ARG A 14 10.64 2.53 -1.32
N MET A 15 10.02 1.69 -0.56
CA MET A 15 10.71 0.62 0.17
C MET A 15 10.09 -0.72 -0.15
N ALA A 16 10.94 -1.70 -0.43
CA ALA A 16 10.48 -3.07 -0.62
C ALA A 16 10.25 -3.66 0.76
N LEU A 17 9.12 -3.34 1.32
CA LEU A 17 8.78 -3.71 2.68
C LEU A 17 7.46 -4.48 2.66
N ARG A 18 7.46 -5.66 3.28
CA ARG A 18 6.28 -6.51 3.28
C ARG A 18 5.53 -6.35 4.58
N LEU A 19 4.44 -5.59 4.50
CA LEU A 19 3.58 -5.39 5.66
C LEU A 19 2.32 -6.20 5.51
N PRO A 20 1.89 -6.89 6.55
CA PRO A 20 0.59 -7.54 6.50
C PRO A 20 -0.49 -6.48 6.50
N ILE A 21 -1.41 -6.59 5.57
CA ILE A 21 -2.52 -5.66 5.43
C ILE A 21 -3.79 -6.44 5.13
N VAL A 22 -4.92 -5.80 5.36
CA VAL A 22 -6.21 -6.35 4.97
C VAL A 22 -6.84 -5.33 4.03
N ILE A 23 -7.18 -5.77 2.84
CA ILE A 23 -7.82 -4.93 1.85
C ILE A 23 -9.30 -5.22 1.86
N SER A 24 -10.13 -4.21 1.84
CA SER A 24 -11.56 -4.42 1.75
C SER A 24 -12.17 -3.48 0.72
N GLY A 25 -13.34 -3.88 0.24
CA GLY A 25 -14.04 -3.11 -0.78
C GLY A 25 -15.39 -3.75 -1.04
N ARG A 26 -15.97 -3.39 -2.18
CA ARG A 26 -17.24 -3.95 -2.59
C ARG A 26 -17.13 -4.44 -4.01
N SER A 27 -17.76 -5.58 -4.26
CA SER A 27 -17.80 -6.12 -5.62
C SER A 27 -18.86 -5.39 -6.42
N GLU A 28 -18.95 -5.72 -7.70
CA GLU A 28 -19.87 -5.03 -8.60
C GLU A 28 -21.32 -5.13 -8.15
N ASP A 29 -21.67 -6.24 -7.53
CA ASP A 29 -23.03 -6.43 -7.05
C ASP A 29 -23.26 -5.79 -5.67
N GLY A 30 -22.28 -5.06 -5.17
CA GLY A 30 -22.41 -4.35 -3.90
C GLY A 30 -22.03 -5.15 -2.67
N ALA A 31 -21.63 -6.41 -2.84
CA ALA A 31 -21.27 -7.23 -1.70
C ALA A 31 -19.91 -6.81 -1.15
N ALA A 32 -19.84 -6.71 0.16
CA ALA A 32 -18.57 -6.35 0.81
C ALA A 32 -17.64 -7.56 0.81
N TRP A 33 -16.35 -7.29 0.67
CA TRP A 33 -15.33 -8.34 0.74
C TRP A 33 -14.12 -7.80 1.48
N SER A 34 -13.32 -8.72 1.99
CA SER A 34 -12.03 -8.36 2.54
C SER A 34 -11.06 -9.51 2.29
N GLU A 35 -9.81 -9.17 2.16
CA GLU A 35 -8.80 -10.15 1.84
C GLU A 35 -7.47 -9.74 2.48
N PRO A 36 -6.85 -10.64 3.26
CA PRO A 36 -5.53 -10.34 3.82
C PRO A 36 -4.47 -10.55 2.74
N THR A 37 -3.46 -9.72 2.76
CA THR A 37 -2.34 -9.84 1.85
C THR A 37 -1.14 -9.14 2.47
N GLU A 38 -0.10 -8.96 1.70
CA GLU A 38 1.09 -8.23 2.12
C GLU A 38 1.46 -7.25 1.05
N THR A 39 2.06 -6.13 1.45
CA THR A 39 2.58 -5.20 0.47
C THR A 39 3.82 -5.78 -0.19
N ASP A 40 4.04 -5.46 -1.46
CA ASP A 40 5.31 -5.75 -2.14
C ASP A 40 6.28 -4.61 -1.90
N ASP A 41 5.77 -3.39 -1.97
CA ASP A 41 6.55 -2.24 -1.59
C ASP A 41 5.59 -1.15 -1.13
N ILE A 42 6.11 -0.17 -0.44
CA ILE A 42 5.33 0.97 0.02
C ILE A 42 6.09 2.24 -0.31
N SER A 43 5.34 3.33 -0.46
CA SER A 43 5.91 4.64 -0.66
C SER A 43 5.11 5.63 0.18
N THR A 44 5.50 6.89 0.15
CA THR A 44 4.80 7.91 0.91
C THR A 44 3.38 8.12 0.41
N SER A 45 3.08 7.72 -0.81
CA SER A 45 1.76 8.01 -1.40
C SER A 45 1.02 6.78 -1.90
N GLY A 46 1.58 5.60 -1.76
CA GLY A 46 0.89 4.42 -2.29
C GLY A 46 1.58 3.12 -1.94
N THR A 47 1.07 2.05 -2.50
CA THR A 47 1.63 0.73 -2.25
C THR A 47 1.21 -0.22 -3.36
N LEU A 48 1.95 -1.32 -3.46
CA LEU A 48 1.64 -2.42 -4.37
C LEU A 48 1.38 -3.67 -3.55
N PHE A 49 0.42 -4.46 -3.99
CA PHE A 49 0.12 -5.73 -3.33
C PHE A 49 -0.59 -6.65 -4.32
N HIS A 50 -0.79 -7.89 -3.94
CA HIS A 50 -1.49 -8.85 -4.78
C HIS A 50 -2.86 -9.14 -4.19
N LEU A 51 -3.84 -9.33 -5.06
CA LEU A 51 -5.20 -9.68 -4.65
C LEU A 51 -5.76 -10.80 -5.51
N ASN A 52 -6.55 -11.64 -4.90
CA ASN A 52 -7.38 -12.59 -5.62
C ASN A 52 -8.66 -11.91 -6.08
N GLN A 53 -9.17 -10.99 -5.28
CA GLN A 53 -10.41 -10.29 -5.59
C GLN A 53 -10.21 -9.40 -6.82
N LYS A 54 -11.18 -9.44 -7.71
CA LYS A 54 -11.10 -8.66 -8.92
C LYS A 54 -11.42 -7.20 -8.64
N VAL A 55 -10.55 -6.32 -9.07
CA VAL A 55 -10.74 -4.87 -8.94
C VAL A 55 -10.38 -4.20 -10.25
N THR A 56 -10.82 -2.96 -10.39
CA THR A 56 -10.65 -2.20 -11.62
C THR A 56 -10.01 -0.85 -11.28
N VAL A 57 -9.24 -0.31 -12.20
CA VAL A 57 -8.67 1.01 -12.03
C VAL A 57 -9.79 1.99 -11.74
N GLY A 58 -9.62 2.81 -10.71
CA GLY A 58 -10.62 3.76 -10.26
C GLY A 58 -11.39 3.30 -9.05
N ASP A 59 -11.36 2.01 -8.73
CA ASP A 59 -12.07 1.51 -7.57
C ASP A 59 -11.45 2.07 -6.29
N GLU A 60 -12.30 2.31 -5.29
CA GLU A 60 -11.81 2.72 -3.99
C GLU A 60 -11.79 1.52 -3.07
N LEU A 61 -10.71 1.41 -2.34
CA LEU A 61 -10.50 0.31 -1.40
C LEU A 61 -10.14 0.87 -0.05
N TYR A 62 -10.24 0.03 0.97
CA TYR A 62 -9.81 0.37 2.33
C TYR A 62 -8.65 -0.53 2.68
N ILE A 63 -7.61 0.05 3.25
CA ILE A 63 -6.42 -0.68 3.67
C ILE A 63 -6.29 -0.55 5.17
N ARG A 64 -6.19 -1.69 5.85
CA ARG A 64 -6.02 -1.71 7.28
C ARG A 64 -4.72 -2.39 7.61
N SER A 65 -3.95 -1.78 8.46
CA SER A 65 -2.68 -2.33 8.88
C SER A 65 -2.41 -1.90 10.32
N HIS A 66 -1.26 -2.25 10.84
CA HIS A 66 -0.87 -1.89 12.20
C HIS A 66 0.52 -1.31 12.19
N ARG A 67 0.74 -0.34 13.04
CA ARG A 67 2.09 0.18 13.29
C ARG A 67 2.87 -0.86 14.08
N PRO A 68 4.19 -0.74 14.14
CA PRO A 68 4.97 -1.67 14.94
C PRO A 68 4.54 -1.74 16.39
N ASP A 69 3.97 -0.64 16.94
CA ASP A 69 3.50 -0.62 18.32
C ASP A 69 2.11 -1.24 18.47
N GLY A 70 1.54 -1.75 17.40
CA GLY A 70 0.25 -2.41 17.43
C GLY A 70 -0.95 -1.53 17.14
N ALA A 71 -0.75 -0.22 17.02
CA ALA A 71 -1.86 0.68 16.76
C ALA A 71 -2.38 0.47 15.35
N ALA A 72 -3.69 0.33 15.21
CA ALA A 72 -4.31 0.10 13.90
C ALA A 72 -4.36 1.38 13.09
N VAL A 73 -4.17 1.23 11.78
CA VAL A 73 -4.27 2.34 10.84
C VAL A 73 -5.18 1.89 9.70
N GLU A 74 -6.13 2.73 9.34
CA GLU A 74 -6.99 2.42 8.20
C GLU A 74 -7.02 3.63 7.27
N VAL A 75 -6.83 3.40 6.00
CA VAL A 75 -6.84 4.48 5.01
C VAL A 75 -7.68 4.06 3.82
N THR A 76 -8.13 5.03 3.06
CA THR A 76 -8.78 4.76 1.79
C THR A 76 -7.77 4.95 0.68
N ALA A 77 -7.95 4.20 -0.40
CA ALA A 77 -7.03 4.21 -1.51
C ALA A 77 -7.79 4.04 -2.81
N ARG A 78 -7.20 4.47 -3.89
CA ARG A 78 -7.78 4.30 -5.22
C ARG A 78 -6.87 3.43 -6.05
N VAL A 79 -7.45 2.46 -6.74
CA VAL A 79 -6.70 1.59 -7.64
C VAL A 79 -6.26 2.42 -8.84
N VAL A 80 -4.96 2.47 -9.09
CA VAL A 80 -4.42 3.20 -10.23
C VAL A 80 -3.76 2.27 -11.24
N ARG A 81 -3.57 1.00 -10.86
CA ARG A 81 -2.91 0.06 -11.76
C ARG A 81 -3.34 -1.35 -11.42
N VAL A 82 -3.62 -2.13 -12.45
CA VAL A 82 -3.92 -3.54 -12.29
C VAL A 82 -3.08 -4.29 -13.31
N ALA A 83 -2.21 -5.16 -12.83
CA ALA A 83 -1.40 -5.99 -13.70
C ALA A 83 -1.79 -7.43 -13.47
N PRO A 84 -2.48 -8.07 -14.41
CA PRO A 84 -2.92 -9.43 -14.22
C PRO A 84 -1.71 -10.35 -14.11
N ALA A 85 -1.78 -11.30 -13.22
CA ALA A 85 -0.76 -12.30 -13.09
C ALA A 85 -1.03 -13.42 -14.07
N ILE A 86 0.01 -14.08 -14.50
CA ILE A 86 -0.15 -15.25 -15.34
C ILE A 86 -0.82 -16.34 -14.55
N PHE A 87 -0.46 -16.47 -13.28
CA PHE A 87 -1.07 -17.45 -12.38
C PHE A 87 -1.49 -16.74 -11.11
N GLY A 88 -2.63 -17.12 -10.58
CA GLY A 88 -3.06 -16.68 -9.26
C GLY A 88 -3.52 -15.24 -9.20
N THR A 89 -2.87 -14.43 -8.39
CA THR A 89 -3.37 -13.10 -8.03
C THR A 89 -2.91 -12.03 -9.01
N ALA A 90 -3.69 -10.96 -9.09
CA ALA A 90 -3.28 -9.79 -9.84
C ALA A 90 -2.47 -8.87 -8.94
N ARG A 91 -1.58 -8.12 -9.52
CA ARG A 91 -0.78 -7.15 -8.80
C ARG A 91 -1.46 -5.80 -8.92
N ILE A 92 -1.72 -5.19 -7.78
CA ILE A 92 -2.52 -3.98 -7.69
C ILE A 92 -1.67 -2.84 -7.17
N GLY A 93 -1.72 -1.70 -7.85
CA GLY A 93 -1.10 -0.49 -7.37
C GLY A 93 -2.17 0.48 -6.97
N VAL A 94 -2.03 1.12 -5.82
CA VAL A 94 -3.00 2.07 -5.32
C VAL A 94 -2.32 3.36 -4.91
N GLN A 95 -3.10 4.43 -4.96
CA GLN A 95 -2.71 5.73 -4.43
C GLN A 95 -3.52 5.94 -3.17
N ILE A 96 -2.85 6.36 -2.11
CA ILE A 96 -3.54 6.62 -0.84
C ILE A 96 -4.30 7.92 -0.96
N LEU A 97 -5.55 7.91 -0.52
CA LEU A 97 -6.41 9.09 -0.57
C LEU A 97 -6.45 9.79 0.77
N GLU A 98 -6.86 9.07 1.80
CA GLU A 98 -6.96 9.68 3.13
C GLU A 98 -7.11 8.62 4.21
N PRO A 99 -6.64 8.91 5.40
CA PRO A 99 -5.91 10.12 5.70
C PRO A 99 -4.47 9.99 5.22
N ALA A 100 -4.01 10.95 4.47
CA ALA A 100 -2.66 10.90 3.90
C ALA A 100 -1.61 10.89 5.00
N ASP A 101 -1.81 11.68 6.05
CA ASP A 101 -0.84 11.72 7.14
C ASP A 101 -0.88 10.42 7.95
N GLY A 102 -2.00 9.73 8.00
CA GLY A 102 -2.08 8.43 8.66
C GLY A 102 -1.20 7.41 7.95
N TRP A 103 -1.25 7.41 6.64
CA TRP A 103 -0.41 6.52 5.85
C TRP A 103 1.06 6.89 6.00
N LEU A 104 1.36 8.18 5.95
CA LEU A 104 2.74 8.62 6.08
C LEU A 104 3.32 8.20 7.42
N ARG A 105 2.56 8.32 8.49
CA ARG A 105 3.02 7.91 9.81
C ARG A 105 3.26 6.42 9.86
N LEU A 106 2.40 5.65 9.22
CA LEU A 106 2.58 4.21 9.16
C LEU A 106 3.86 3.88 8.41
N PHE A 107 4.07 4.53 7.26
CA PHE A 107 5.24 4.31 6.45
C PHE A 107 6.51 4.64 7.23
N VAL A 108 6.54 5.81 7.86
CA VAL A 108 7.71 6.23 8.63
C VAL A 108 7.98 5.28 9.80
N ALA A 109 6.93 4.86 10.49
CA ALA A 109 7.08 3.96 11.64
C ALA A 109 7.68 2.63 11.22
N TRP A 110 7.22 2.08 10.10
CA TRP A 110 7.74 0.79 9.65
C TRP A 110 9.15 0.90 9.08
N VAL A 111 9.45 2.01 8.41
CA VAL A 111 10.80 2.22 7.89
C VAL A 111 11.78 2.35 9.06
N ALA A 112 11.40 3.07 10.11
CA ALA A 112 12.24 3.22 11.28
C ALA A 112 12.47 1.88 11.98
N ASP A 113 11.40 1.08 12.08
CA ASP A 113 11.49 -0.23 12.71
C ASP A 113 12.40 -1.14 11.91
N ASP A 114 12.28 -1.12 10.60
CA ASP A 114 13.10 -1.94 9.73
C ASP A 114 14.58 -1.56 9.87
N ASN A 115 14.87 -0.27 9.90
CA ASN A 115 16.24 0.20 10.06
C ASN A 115 16.80 -0.21 11.40
N THR A 116 16.01 -0.13 12.45
CA THR A 116 16.44 -0.52 13.78
C THR A 116 16.78 -2.00 13.81
N THR A 117 15.95 -2.80 13.19
CA THR A 117 16.18 -4.24 13.12
C THR A 117 17.49 -4.52 12.38
N THR A 118 17.69 -3.82 11.28
CA THR A 118 18.91 -4.00 10.51
C THR A 118 20.14 -3.64 11.35
N SER A 119 20.04 -2.56 12.09
CA SER A 119 21.14 -2.13 12.93
C SER A 119 21.45 -3.16 14.00
N ASP A 120 20.45 -3.74 14.57
CA ASP A 120 20.63 -4.72 15.62
C ASP A 120 21.38 -5.93 15.16
N GLU A 121 21.28 -6.24 13.90
CA GLU A 121 21.96 -7.41 13.39
C GLU A 121 23.44 -7.22 13.24
N GLU A 122 23.89 -6.03 13.33
CA GLU A 122 25.30 -5.80 13.27
C GLU A 122 25.93 -5.89 14.61
#